data_68b5fa2eb068a97ad1bfbe06c9b7988a
#
_entry.id   68b5fa2eb068a97ad1bfbe06c9b7988a
#
_cell.length_a   1.000
_cell.length_b   1.000
_cell.length_c   1.000
_cell.angle_alpha   90.00
_cell.angle_beta   90.00
_cell.angle_gamma   90.00
#
_symmetry.space_group_name_H-M   'P 1'
#
loop_
_entity.id
_entity.type
_entity.pdbx_description
1 polymer ?
#
loop_
_entity_poly.entity_id
_entity_poly.type
_entity_poly.pdbx_seq_one_letter_code
_entity_poly.pdbx_strand_id
1 'polypeptide(L)'
;MKSFDPTTLEIYRALYTSVAEEMGIALRRTAFSPNIKERRDYSCAVFDSQGRVIAQGDHMPVHLGSMPMAVASALKEIELQPGDVVALNDPFAGGTHLPDVTLVMGVWARNREIGEKGKGEGVKRNDRTVRSRHLPLDPLPFTPVSQFPSSPVPLFYVANRAHHADIGGATPGSMGMATDVYGEGLTIPPIRLVREGRSDEDMMKFILANVRSRDERRGDFQAQIGSLNTGAVRLLEIVERRGPREAADYAAHLIEYSARLMRHAIRSIPDGDYEAEDV
;
A
#
# COMPACT_ATOMS: atom_id res chain seq x y z
N MET A 1 -7.30 -4.17 -29.62
CA MET A 1 -6.91 -4.73 -28.32
C MET A 1 -5.94 -5.85 -28.58
N LYS A 2 -4.75 -5.86 -27.95
CA LYS A 2 -3.90 -7.06 -27.97
C LYS A 2 -4.68 -8.19 -27.30
N SER A 3 -4.73 -9.38 -27.90
CA SER A 3 -5.35 -10.54 -27.29
C SER A 3 -4.50 -10.93 -26.07
N PHE A 4 -5.13 -11.12 -24.92
CA PHE A 4 -4.48 -11.66 -23.75
C PHE A 4 -4.86 -13.14 -23.59
N ASP A 5 -3.96 -13.92 -22.98
CA ASP A 5 -4.27 -15.29 -22.60
C ASP A 5 -5.08 -15.29 -21.29
N PRO A 6 -6.31 -15.87 -21.27
CA PRO A 6 -7.13 -15.90 -20.07
C PRO A 6 -6.48 -16.61 -18.89
N THR A 7 -5.71 -17.67 -19.14
CA THR A 7 -4.98 -18.41 -18.09
C THR A 7 -3.93 -17.55 -17.44
N THR A 8 -3.16 -16.82 -18.24
CA THR A 8 -2.15 -15.90 -17.75
C THR A 8 -2.78 -14.70 -17.02
N LEU A 9 -3.96 -14.23 -17.47
CA LEU A 9 -4.71 -13.18 -16.77
C LEU A 9 -5.07 -13.61 -15.35
N GLU A 10 -5.56 -14.85 -15.18
CA GLU A 10 -5.91 -15.40 -13.87
C GLU A 10 -4.67 -15.58 -12.97
N ILE A 11 -3.54 -15.99 -13.55
CA ILE A 11 -2.27 -16.06 -12.82
C ILE A 11 -1.87 -14.67 -12.29
N TYR A 12 -1.95 -13.62 -13.13
CA TYR A 12 -1.63 -12.26 -12.69
C TYR A 12 -2.61 -11.72 -11.66
N ARG A 13 -3.91 -12.03 -11.79
CA ARG A 13 -4.91 -11.72 -10.77
C ARG A 13 -4.50 -12.29 -9.42
N ALA A 14 -4.17 -13.59 -9.39
CA ALA A 14 -3.73 -14.26 -8.15
C ALA A 14 -2.43 -13.68 -7.61
N LEU A 15 -1.44 -13.38 -8.46
CA LEU A 15 -0.17 -12.79 -8.06
C LEU A 15 -0.36 -11.41 -7.40
N TYR A 16 -1.11 -10.50 -8.03
CA TYR A 16 -1.33 -9.16 -7.47
C TYR A 16 -2.18 -9.18 -6.20
N THR A 17 -3.21 -10.04 -6.14
CA THR A 17 -3.99 -10.24 -4.91
C THR A 17 -3.11 -10.77 -3.79
N SER A 18 -2.25 -11.75 -4.07
CA SER A 18 -1.29 -12.29 -3.09
C SER A 18 -0.34 -11.21 -2.54
N VAL A 19 0.11 -10.26 -3.37
CA VAL A 19 0.92 -9.12 -2.89
C VAL A 19 0.15 -8.32 -1.84
N ALA A 20 -1.10 -7.94 -2.12
CA ALA A 20 -1.92 -7.17 -1.19
C ALA A 20 -2.19 -7.94 0.13
N GLU A 21 -2.43 -9.25 0.03
CA GLU A 21 -2.61 -10.13 1.21
C GLU A 21 -1.33 -10.22 2.05
N GLU A 22 -0.17 -10.41 1.42
CA GLU A 22 1.12 -10.47 2.12
C GLU A 22 1.45 -9.14 2.81
N MET A 23 1.12 -8.00 2.19
CA MET A 23 1.20 -6.68 2.82
C MET A 23 0.35 -6.62 4.10
N GLY A 24 -0.90 -7.10 4.03
CA GLY A 24 -1.80 -7.15 5.17
C GLY A 24 -1.30 -8.05 6.30
N ILE A 25 -0.75 -9.22 5.96
CA ILE A 25 -0.13 -10.12 6.93
C ILE A 25 1.08 -9.46 7.62
N ALA A 26 1.95 -8.78 6.85
CA ALA A 26 3.10 -8.06 7.39
C ALA A 26 2.66 -6.95 8.35
N LEU A 27 1.68 -6.12 7.93
CA LEU A 27 1.12 -5.06 8.75
C LEU A 27 0.57 -5.58 10.07
N ARG A 28 -0.31 -6.58 10.01
CA ARG A 28 -0.93 -7.18 11.19
C ARG A 28 0.08 -7.74 12.18
N ARG A 29 1.12 -8.42 11.67
CA ARG A 29 2.13 -9.10 12.51
C ARG A 29 3.06 -8.12 13.22
N THR A 30 3.30 -6.96 12.64
CA THR A 30 4.25 -5.97 13.14
C THR A 30 3.59 -4.78 13.83
N ALA A 31 2.29 -4.58 13.67
CA ALA A 31 1.53 -3.52 14.34
C ALA A 31 1.50 -3.70 15.87
N PHE A 32 1.31 -2.59 16.55
CA PHE A 32 1.27 -2.50 18.01
C PHE A 32 -0.15 -2.40 18.53
N SER A 33 -1.00 -1.61 17.88
CA SER A 33 -2.38 -1.37 18.35
C SER A 33 -3.29 -2.58 18.16
N PRO A 34 -4.25 -2.79 19.08
CA PRO A 34 -5.28 -3.80 18.94
C PRO A 34 -6.18 -3.58 17.71
N ASN A 35 -6.39 -2.32 17.28
CA ASN A 35 -7.20 -2.02 16.11
C ASN A 35 -6.65 -2.68 14.85
N ILE A 36 -5.35 -2.54 14.60
CA ILE A 36 -4.69 -3.14 13.44
C ILE A 36 -4.47 -4.63 13.67
N LYS A 37 -3.96 -5.00 14.83
CA LYS A 37 -3.48 -6.36 15.12
C LYS A 37 -4.62 -7.36 15.32
N GLU A 38 -5.62 -7.00 16.13
CA GLU A 38 -6.70 -7.89 16.55
C GLU A 38 -7.97 -7.68 15.71
N ARG A 39 -8.42 -6.44 15.57
CA ARG A 39 -9.63 -6.09 14.80
C ARG A 39 -9.41 -6.15 13.30
N ARG A 40 -8.14 -6.13 12.83
CA ARG A 40 -7.75 -6.12 11.43
C ARG A 40 -8.32 -4.93 10.67
N ASP A 41 -8.39 -3.78 11.34
CA ASP A 41 -8.93 -2.56 10.77
C ASP A 41 -7.87 -1.86 9.91
N TYR A 42 -7.64 -2.45 8.75
CA TYR A 42 -6.71 -1.98 7.73
C TYR A 42 -7.08 -2.54 6.36
N SER A 43 -6.53 -1.95 5.32
CA SER A 43 -6.57 -2.48 3.95
C SER A 43 -5.25 -2.23 3.23
N CYS A 44 -4.91 -3.13 2.31
CA CYS A 44 -3.72 -3.03 1.46
C CYS A 44 -4.12 -3.20 0.00
N ALA A 45 -3.49 -2.44 -0.90
CA ALA A 45 -3.80 -2.47 -2.32
C ALA A 45 -2.57 -2.21 -3.19
N VAL A 46 -2.66 -2.71 -4.42
CA VAL A 46 -1.67 -2.54 -5.50
C VAL A 46 -2.30 -1.71 -6.60
N PHE A 47 -1.53 -0.78 -7.14
CA PHE A 47 -1.96 0.16 -8.18
C PHE A 47 -0.99 0.12 -9.37
N ASP A 48 -1.50 0.40 -10.56
CA ASP A 48 -0.67 0.57 -11.76
C ASP A 48 0.11 1.90 -11.74
N SER A 49 0.90 2.13 -12.77
CA SER A 49 1.68 3.38 -12.94
C SER A 49 0.83 4.65 -13.08
N GLN A 50 -0.47 4.53 -13.25
CA GLN A 50 -1.42 5.64 -13.31
C GLN A 50 -2.20 5.83 -11.99
N GLY A 51 -1.89 5.05 -10.94
CA GLY A 51 -2.59 5.09 -9.66
C GLY A 51 -3.98 4.42 -9.70
N ARG A 52 -4.26 3.55 -10.68
CA ARG A 52 -5.52 2.79 -10.74
C ARG A 52 -5.35 1.45 -10.02
N VAL A 53 -6.36 1.05 -9.24
CA VAL A 53 -6.34 -0.22 -8.48
C VAL A 53 -6.25 -1.41 -9.43
N ILE A 54 -5.27 -2.30 -9.18
CA ILE A 54 -5.11 -3.59 -9.85
C ILE A 54 -5.68 -4.70 -8.97
N ALA A 55 -5.31 -4.68 -7.69
CA ALA A 55 -5.73 -5.67 -6.71
C ALA A 55 -5.81 -5.05 -5.32
N GLN A 56 -6.70 -5.58 -4.52
CA GLN A 56 -6.87 -5.24 -3.11
C GLN A 56 -6.98 -6.53 -2.32
N GLY A 57 -6.43 -6.56 -1.10
CA GLY A 57 -6.58 -7.69 -0.18
C GLY A 57 -8.03 -7.79 0.33
N ASP A 58 -8.42 -8.98 0.74
CA ASP A 58 -9.74 -9.24 1.37
C ASP A 58 -9.72 -8.73 2.83
N HIS A 59 -9.78 -7.41 2.98
CA HIS A 59 -9.68 -6.69 4.24
C HIS A 59 -10.99 -5.90 4.50
N MET A 60 -10.89 -4.70 5.13
CA MET A 60 -12.06 -3.89 5.50
C MET A 60 -12.79 -3.31 4.28
N PRO A 61 -14.06 -3.65 4.03
CA PRO A 61 -14.82 -3.18 2.87
C PRO A 61 -14.98 -1.65 2.81
N VAL A 62 -15.03 -0.96 3.95
CA VAL A 62 -15.21 0.50 4.03
C VAL A 62 -14.09 1.28 3.30
N HIS A 63 -12.91 0.67 3.16
CA HIS A 63 -11.78 1.31 2.49
C HIS A 63 -11.77 1.18 0.95
N LEU A 64 -12.64 0.30 0.38
CA LEU A 64 -12.62 -0.07 -1.04
C LEU A 64 -12.75 1.13 -1.99
N GLY A 65 -13.70 2.03 -1.74
CA GLY A 65 -13.96 3.16 -2.62
C GLY A 65 -13.05 4.36 -2.37
N SER A 66 -12.58 4.56 -1.14
CA SER A 66 -11.86 5.77 -0.73
C SER A 66 -10.34 5.67 -0.89
N MET A 67 -9.74 4.47 -0.82
CA MET A 67 -8.29 4.33 -0.96
C MET A 67 -7.78 4.78 -2.35
N PRO A 68 -8.45 4.49 -3.48
CA PRO A 68 -8.07 5.05 -4.77
C PRO A 68 -8.08 6.58 -4.81
N MET A 69 -9.02 7.21 -4.12
CA MET A 69 -9.10 8.67 -4.02
C MET A 69 -7.93 9.24 -3.24
N ALA A 70 -7.54 8.60 -2.13
CA ALA A 70 -6.38 8.99 -1.34
C ALA A 70 -5.07 8.87 -2.13
N VAL A 71 -4.90 7.76 -2.88
CA VAL A 71 -3.74 7.59 -3.77
C VAL A 71 -3.72 8.65 -4.86
N ALA A 72 -4.84 8.92 -5.52
CA ALA A 72 -4.93 9.97 -6.53
C ALA A 72 -4.59 11.36 -5.98
N SER A 73 -5.06 11.68 -4.77
CA SER A 73 -4.73 12.94 -4.09
C SER A 73 -3.23 13.04 -3.78
N ALA A 74 -2.64 11.98 -3.22
CA ALA A 74 -1.20 11.93 -2.94
C ALA A 74 -0.37 12.17 -4.21
N LEU A 75 -0.70 11.49 -5.31
CA LEU A 75 0.02 11.59 -6.59
C LEU A 75 -0.18 12.93 -7.31
N LYS A 76 -1.29 13.61 -7.06
CA LYS A 76 -1.56 14.94 -7.61
C LYS A 76 -0.72 16.02 -6.93
N GLU A 77 -0.50 15.90 -5.63
CA GLU A 77 0.18 16.93 -4.83
C GLU A 77 1.68 16.68 -4.68
N ILE A 78 2.10 15.41 -4.73
CA ILE A 78 3.49 15.03 -4.46
C ILE A 78 4.05 14.16 -5.59
N GLU A 79 5.07 14.64 -6.27
CA GLU A 79 5.90 13.82 -7.15
C GLU A 79 6.79 12.91 -6.30
N LEU A 80 6.43 11.62 -6.24
CA LEU A 80 7.16 10.62 -5.46
C LEU A 80 8.51 10.31 -6.08
N GLN A 81 9.54 10.29 -5.25
CA GLN A 81 10.87 9.81 -5.61
C GLN A 81 11.08 8.38 -5.07
N PRO A 82 12.06 7.61 -5.61
CA PRO A 82 12.37 6.27 -5.10
C PRO A 82 12.66 6.28 -3.60
N GLY A 83 11.91 5.47 -2.86
CA GLY A 83 12.02 5.39 -1.41
C GLY A 83 11.17 6.39 -0.63
N ASP A 84 10.42 7.27 -1.31
CA ASP A 84 9.46 8.15 -0.64
C ASP A 84 8.22 7.36 -0.18
N VAL A 85 7.71 7.74 1.00
CA VAL A 85 6.38 7.34 1.48
C VAL A 85 5.60 8.59 1.83
N VAL A 86 4.42 8.73 1.23
CA VAL A 86 3.47 9.80 1.52
C VAL A 86 2.42 9.29 2.49
N ALA A 87 2.09 10.09 3.52
CA ALA A 87 1.02 9.87 4.46
C ALA A 87 -0.09 10.90 4.28
N LEU A 88 -1.35 10.49 4.46
CA LEU A 88 -2.51 11.38 4.51
C LEU A 88 -3.68 10.72 5.25
N ASN A 89 -4.55 11.55 5.85
CA ASN A 89 -5.83 11.12 6.39
C ASN A 89 -6.97 12.11 6.13
N ASP A 90 -6.68 13.25 5.50
CA ASP A 90 -7.62 14.33 5.29
C ASP A 90 -8.87 13.82 4.52
N PRO A 91 -10.08 13.89 5.10
CA PRO A 91 -11.32 13.46 4.47
C PRO A 91 -11.64 14.23 3.18
N PHE A 92 -11.20 15.47 3.07
CA PHE A 92 -11.39 16.32 1.90
C PHE A 92 -10.36 16.08 0.80
N ALA A 93 -9.29 15.32 1.12
CA ALA A 93 -8.24 14.91 0.20
C ALA A 93 -8.26 13.39 -0.07
N GLY A 94 -9.43 12.75 -0.03
CA GLY A 94 -9.60 11.32 -0.34
C GLY A 94 -9.44 10.39 0.87
N GLY A 95 -9.35 10.93 2.08
CA GLY A 95 -9.48 10.19 3.34
C GLY A 95 -10.93 9.75 3.60
N THR A 96 -11.15 9.02 4.68
CA THR A 96 -12.49 8.67 5.20
C THR A 96 -12.78 9.45 6.46
N HIS A 97 -12.09 9.11 7.54
CA HIS A 97 -12.08 9.85 8.80
C HIS A 97 -10.63 9.92 9.35
N LEU A 98 -10.38 10.83 10.28
CA LEU A 98 -8.98 11.14 10.67
C LEU A 98 -8.18 9.95 11.23
N PRO A 99 -8.77 8.98 11.98
CA PRO A 99 -8.06 7.79 12.41
C PRO A 99 -7.52 6.89 11.28
N ASP A 100 -8.11 6.94 10.08
CA ASP A 100 -7.73 6.13 8.92
C ASP A 100 -6.55 6.75 8.17
N VAL A 101 -5.34 6.47 8.63
CA VAL A 101 -4.13 6.99 7.97
C VAL A 101 -3.74 6.11 6.79
N THR A 102 -3.67 6.71 5.61
CA THR A 102 -3.22 6.07 4.37
C THR A 102 -1.76 6.37 4.12
N LEU A 103 -0.97 5.34 3.81
CA LEU A 103 0.40 5.47 3.30
C LEU A 103 0.49 5.01 1.86
N VAL A 104 1.26 5.75 1.04
CA VAL A 104 1.44 5.48 -0.40
C VAL A 104 2.93 5.47 -0.73
N MET A 105 3.38 4.48 -1.51
CA MET A 105 4.76 4.35 -1.97
C MET A 105 4.79 3.93 -3.44
N GLY A 106 5.72 4.52 -4.21
CA GLY A 106 6.01 4.09 -5.57
C GLY A 106 6.96 2.90 -5.62
N VAL A 107 6.86 2.09 -6.69
CA VAL A 107 7.70 0.92 -6.95
C VAL A 107 8.38 1.08 -8.31
N TRP A 108 9.71 1.21 -8.32
CA TRP A 108 10.52 1.40 -9.52
C TRP A 108 11.29 0.14 -9.88
N ALA A 109 11.48 -0.09 -11.19
CA ALA A 109 12.39 -1.13 -11.66
C ALA A 109 13.82 -0.82 -11.21
N ARG A 110 14.55 -1.85 -10.80
CA ARG A 110 15.99 -1.74 -10.57
C ARG A 110 16.73 -1.64 -11.91
N ASN A 111 17.70 -0.72 -12.03
CA ASN A 111 18.67 -0.79 -13.10
C ASN A 111 19.49 -2.08 -12.94
N ARG A 112 19.28 -3.07 -13.80
CA ARG A 112 20.32 -4.04 -14.07
C ARG A 112 21.32 -3.32 -14.99
N GLU A 113 22.50 -3.00 -14.50
CA GLU A 113 23.65 -2.82 -15.38
C GLU A 113 23.69 -4.05 -16.28
N ILE A 114 23.67 -3.84 -17.59
CA ILE A 114 23.92 -4.87 -18.59
C ILE A 114 25.40 -5.19 -18.46
N GLY A 115 25.75 -5.89 -17.39
CA GLY A 115 27.04 -6.53 -17.21
C GLY A 115 27.06 -7.77 -18.07
N GLU A 116 28.04 -7.81 -18.94
CA GLU A 116 28.37 -8.87 -19.89
C GLU A 116 28.11 -10.28 -19.34
N LYS A 117 27.61 -11.16 -20.20
CA LYS A 117 27.42 -12.59 -19.98
C LYS A 117 28.67 -13.24 -19.38
N GLY A 118 28.76 -13.30 -18.08
CA GLY A 118 29.70 -14.17 -17.36
C GLY A 118 29.18 -15.60 -17.43
N LYS A 119 30.00 -16.48 -18.02
CA LYS A 119 29.80 -17.93 -18.14
C LYS A 119 29.51 -18.54 -16.76
N GLY A 120 28.52 -19.44 -16.75
CA GLY A 120 28.07 -20.14 -15.55
C GLY A 120 29.18 -20.92 -14.85
N GLU A 121 29.37 -20.64 -13.58
CA GLU A 121 29.99 -21.59 -12.66
C GLU A 121 28.90 -22.11 -11.70
N GLY A 122 28.77 -23.44 -11.71
CA GLY A 122 27.78 -24.16 -10.92
C GLY A 122 28.06 -24.04 -9.42
N VAL A 123 27.11 -23.46 -8.70
CA VAL A 123 27.14 -23.46 -7.24
C VAL A 123 26.71 -24.83 -6.72
N LYS A 124 27.65 -25.56 -6.13
CA LYS A 124 27.41 -26.82 -5.41
C LYS A 124 26.52 -26.53 -4.18
N ARG A 125 25.35 -27.16 -4.14
CA ARG A 125 24.49 -27.21 -2.94
C ARG A 125 25.24 -27.92 -1.81
N ASN A 126 25.53 -27.19 -0.75
CA ASN A 126 25.93 -27.77 0.52
C ASN A 126 24.68 -27.88 1.43
N ASP A 127 24.24 -29.12 1.62
CA ASP A 127 23.20 -29.54 2.53
C ASP A 127 23.74 -29.41 3.97
N ARG A 128 23.27 -28.44 4.74
CA ARG A 128 23.52 -28.37 6.18
C ARG A 128 22.22 -28.00 6.90
N THR A 129 21.69 -28.98 7.61
CA THR A 129 20.67 -28.95 8.66
C THR A 129 20.62 -27.64 9.43
N VAL A 130 19.50 -26.90 9.29
CA VAL A 130 19.23 -25.69 10.07
C VAL A 130 18.63 -26.09 11.42
N ARG A 131 19.43 -26.00 12.49
CA ARG A 131 18.91 -26.00 13.85
C ARG A 131 18.21 -24.68 14.13
N SER A 132 16.94 -24.76 14.54
CA SER A 132 16.14 -23.65 15.06
C SER A 132 16.89 -22.93 16.17
N ARG A 133 17.34 -21.68 15.92
CA ARG A 133 17.75 -20.72 16.94
C ARG A 133 16.73 -19.60 16.91
N HIS A 134 16.10 -19.35 18.08
CA HIS A 134 15.35 -18.13 18.30
C HIS A 134 16.26 -16.93 18.01
N LEU A 135 15.99 -16.23 16.92
CA LEU A 135 16.62 -14.95 16.63
C LEU A 135 15.84 -13.86 17.37
N PRO A 136 16.52 -12.91 18.04
CA PRO A 136 15.87 -11.69 18.52
C PRO A 136 15.24 -10.97 17.34
N LEU A 137 14.04 -10.41 17.52
CA LEU A 137 13.38 -9.52 16.58
C LEU A 137 14.10 -8.16 16.61
N ASP A 138 15.29 -8.10 16.05
CA ASP A 138 15.83 -6.81 15.65
C ASP A 138 14.96 -6.25 14.51
N PRO A 139 14.61 -4.95 14.52
CA PRO A 139 13.88 -4.35 13.42
C PRO A 139 14.68 -4.62 12.14
N LEU A 140 14.00 -5.24 11.15
CA LEU A 140 14.61 -5.53 9.86
C LEU A 140 15.34 -4.29 9.37
N PRO A 141 16.65 -4.37 9.07
CA PRO A 141 17.38 -3.22 8.57
C PRO A 141 16.66 -2.72 7.33
N PHE A 142 16.27 -1.46 7.35
CA PHE A 142 15.78 -0.73 6.19
C PHE A 142 16.88 -0.83 5.13
N THR A 143 16.79 -1.81 4.25
CA THR A 143 17.72 -1.89 3.13
C THR A 143 17.30 -0.78 2.19
N PRO A 144 18.06 0.33 2.09
CA PRO A 144 17.71 1.37 1.16
C PRO A 144 17.67 0.72 -0.24
N VAL A 145 16.55 0.80 -0.92
CA VAL A 145 16.43 0.46 -2.34
C VAL A 145 17.15 1.56 -3.11
N SER A 146 18.44 1.76 -2.81
CA SER A 146 19.29 2.77 -3.42
C SER A 146 20.00 2.17 -4.62
N GLN A 147 19.24 1.99 -5.70
CA GLN A 147 19.82 2.00 -7.04
C GLN A 147 18.86 2.77 -7.92
N PHE A 148 19.34 3.85 -8.54
CA PHE A 148 18.57 4.78 -9.34
C PHE A 148 17.68 4.05 -10.35
N PRO A 149 16.39 4.43 -10.47
CA PRO A 149 15.48 3.78 -11.39
C PRO A 149 15.89 4.00 -12.84
N SER A 150 15.66 3.00 -13.68
CA SER A 150 15.80 3.09 -15.13
C SER A 150 14.68 3.90 -15.79
N SER A 151 13.65 4.28 -15.02
CA SER A 151 12.48 5.03 -15.47
C SER A 151 12.23 6.21 -14.53
N PRO A 152 11.86 7.39 -15.03
CA PRO A 152 11.43 8.52 -14.21
C PRO A 152 10.07 8.28 -13.54
N VAL A 153 9.32 7.25 -13.97
CA VAL A 153 7.97 6.95 -13.48
C VAL A 153 7.97 5.57 -12.82
N PRO A 154 7.30 5.40 -11.66
CA PRO A 154 7.17 4.08 -11.03
C PRO A 154 6.36 3.12 -11.93
N LEU A 155 6.68 1.83 -11.85
CA LEU A 155 5.94 0.77 -12.53
C LEU A 155 4.58 0.52 -11.85
N PHE A 156 4.57 0.62 -10.54
CA PHE A 156 3.43 0.35 -9.68
C PHE A 156 3.45 1.31 -8.49
N TYR A 157 2.31 1.38 -7.79
CA TYR A 157 2.26 1.91 -6.44
C TYR A 157 1.67 0.85 -5.51
N VAL A 158 2.06 0.93 -4.26
CA VAL A 158 1.44 0.19 -3.15
C VAL A 158 0.91 1.17 -2.13
N ALA A 159 -0.24 0.86 -1.57
CA ALA A 159 -0.82 1.65 -0.49
C ALA A 159 -1.39 0.75 0.59
N ASN A 160 -1.36 1.22 1.81
CA ASN A 160 -2.15 0.68 2.89
C ASN A 160 -2.86 1.80 3.64
N ARG A 161 -3.99 1.46 4.25
CA ARG A 161 -4.75 2.30 5.18
C ARG A 161 -4.94 1.52 6.46
N ALA A 162 -4.73 2.16 7.60
CA ALA A 162 -4.92 1.55 8.89
C ALA A 162 -5.62 2.52 9.84
N HIS A 163 -6.57 2.00 10.62
CA HIS A 163 -7.25 2.75 11.66
C HIS A 163 -6.36 2.85 12.89
N HIS A 164 -5.79 4.02 13.11
CA HIS A 164 -5.00 4.30 14.30
C HIS A 164 -5.88 4.46 15.53
N ALA A 165 -5.53 3.83 16.64
CA ALA A 165 -6.31 3.89 17.87
C ALA A 165 -6.37 5.29 18.51
N ASP A 166 -5.48 6.19 18.14
CA ASP A 166 -5.48 7.60 18.56
C ASP A 166 -4.71 8.43 17.54
N ILE A 167 -5.34 9.44 17.01
CA ILE A 167 -4.73 10.45 16.12
C ILE A 167 -4.90 11.87 16.69
N GLY A 168 -5.07 11.99 18.01
CA GLY A 168 -5.32 13.25 18.70
C GLY A 168 -6.81 13.57 18.85
N GLY A 169 -7.13 14.84 18.84
CA GLY A 169 -8.51 15.30 19.02
C GLY A 169 -8.95 15.45 20.48
N ALA A 170 -10.20 15.87 20.68
CA ALA A 170 -10.76 16.22 21.98
C ALA A 170 -10.96 15.00 22.89
N THR A 171 -11.29 13.84 22.30
CA THR A 171 -11.59 12.61 23.02
C THR A 171 -10.52 11.55 22.84
N PRO A 172 -10.21 10.74 23.87
CA PRO A 172 -9.33 9.59 23.72
C PRO A 172 -9.86 8.62 22.67
N GLY A 173 -8.96 8.10 21.81
CA GLY A 173 -9.34 7.15 20.75
C GLY A 173 -9.88 7.81 19.49
N SER A 174 -9.98 9.14 19.43
CA SER A 174 -10.39 9.90 18.22
C SER A 174 -11.73 9.46 17.61
N MET A 175 -12.64 8.91 18.42
CA MET A 175 -13.96 8.37 18.04
C MET A 175 -15.10 9.03 18.85
N GLY A 176 -14.85 10.21 19.42
CA GLY A 176 -15.87 10.97 20.14
C GLY A 176 -16.82 11.72 19.20
N MET A 177 -17.95 12.15 19.77
CA MET A 177 -18.85 13.09 19.07
C MET A 177 -18.17 14.46 19.01
N ALA A 178 -17.68 14.83 17.86
CA ALA A 178 -17.11 16.15 17.59
C ALA A 178 -18.10 17.00 16.80
N THR A 179 -18.07 18.31 17.01
CA THR A 179 -18.89 19.28 16.28
C THR A 179 -18.18 19.85 15.06
N ASP A 180 -16.89 19.59 14.96
CA ASP A 180 -16.02 20.03 13.88
C ASP A 180 -14.83 19.08 13.71
N VAL A 181 -14.16 19.13 12.55
CA VAL A 181 -13.04 18.25 12.20
C VAL A 181 -11.83 18.43 13.13
N TYR A 182 -11.62 19.61 13.70
CA TYR A 182 -10.48 19.88 14.59
C TYR A 182 -10.63 19.15 15.92
N GLY A 183 -11.85 18.91 16.36
CA GLY A 183 -12.17 18.10 17.55
C GLY A 183 -11.96 16.59 17.33
N GLU A 184 -11.97 16.12 16.08
CA GLU A 184 -11.83 14.69 15.74
C GLU A 184 -10.38 14.20 15.82
N GLY A 185 -9.40 15.05 15.48
CA GLY A 185 -7.99 14.64 15.48
C GLY A 185 -7.07 15.53 14.64
N LEU A 186 -5.85 15.05 14.47
CA LEU A 186 -4.86 15.69 13.62
C LEU A 186 -5.18 15.41 12.14
N THR A 187 -5.48 16.45 11.37
CA THR A 187 -5.58 16.35 9.91
C THR A 187 -4.19 16.35 9.28
N ILE A 188 -3.92 15.31 8.50
CA ILE A 188 -2.66 15.11 7.78
C ILE A 188 -2.97 15.22 6.28
N PRO A 189 -2.69 16.37 5.64
CA PRO A 189 -2.73 16.46 4.18
C PRO A 189 -1.65 15.57 3.56
N PRO A 190 -1.61 15.36 2.23
CA PRO A 190 -0.52 14.62 1.62
C PRO A 190 0.84 15.17 2.00
N ILE A 191 1.62 14.41 2.80
CA ILE A 191 2.96 14.80 3.27
C ILE A 191 3.94 13.65 3.09
N ARG A 192 5.23 13.94 2.85
CA ARG A 192 6.27 12.91 2.88
C ARG A 192 6.61 12.55 4.33
N LEU A 193 6.33 11.30 4.69
CA LEU A 193 6.73 10.72 5.99
C LEU A 193 8.08 10.02 5.90
N VAL A 194 8.44 9.54 4.70
CA VAL A 194 9.76 8.97 4.39
C VAL A 194 10.26 9.66 3.13
N ARG A 195 11.53 10.08 3.12
CA ARG A 195 12.22 10.70 1.99
C ARG A 195 13.41 9.84 1.59
N GLU A 196 13.44 9.37 0.35
CA GLU A 196 14.56 8.57 -0.18
C GLU A 196 14.96 7.41 0.75
N GLY A 197 13.97 6.72 1.34
CA GLY A 197 14.18 5.59 2.25
C GLY A 197 14.54 5.98 3.69
N ARG A 198 14.53 7.26 4.06
CA ARG A 198 14.80 7.73 5.42
C ARG A 198 13.56 8.35 6.03
N SER A 199 13.21 7.91 7.23
CA SER A 199 12.10 8.50 8.00
C SER A 199 12.36 9.98 8.25
N ASP A 200 11.35 10.82 7.98
CA ASP A 200 11.36 12.24 8.37
C ASP A 200 11.05 12.33 9.87
N GLU A 201 12.11 12.33 10.68
CA GLU A 201 11.98 12.33 12.13
C GLU A 201 11.31 13.58 12.70
N ASP A 202 11.40 14.71 12.03
CA ASP A 202 10.75 15.94 12.51
C ASP A 202 9.24 15.88 12.24
N MET A 203 8.83 15.35 11.08
CA MET A 203 7.43 15.09 10.79
C MET A 203 6.84 14.02 11.72
N MET A 204 7.60 12.94 11.97
CA MET A 204 7.18 11.91 12.93
C MET A 204 7.03 12.49 14.34
N LYS A 205 7.96 13.30 14.81
CA LYS A 205 7.85 14.00 16.11
C LYS A 205 6.63 14.89 16.17
N PHE A 206 6.34 15.65 15.08
CA PHE A 206 5.18 16.51 15.00
C PHE A 206 3.88 15.70 15.15
N ILE A 207 3.71 14.62 14.41
CA ILE A 207 2.53 13.76 14.52
C ILE A 207 2.42 13.18 15.94
N LEU A 208 3.51 12.62 16.47
CA LEU A 208 3.53 11.98 17.78
C LEU A 208 3.33 12.98 18.95
N ALA A 209 3.60 14.26 18.75
CA ALA A 209 3.32 15.29 19.76
C ALA A 209 1.81 15.52 19.95
N ASN A 210 0.99 15.19 18.95
CA ASN A 210 -0.45 15.40 18.94
C ASN A 210 -1.26 14.16 19.37
N VAL A 211 -0.60 13.05 19.73
CA VAL A 211 -1.24 11.79 20.12
C VAL A 211 -0.87 11.41 21.56
N ARG A 212 -1.71 10.60 22.22
CA ARG A 212 -1.50 10.18 23.62
C ARG A 212 -0.55 9.01 23.72
N SER A 213 -0.74 7.96 22.91
CA SER A 213 0.05 6.72 22.93
C SER A 213 1.18 6.76 21.89
N ARG A 214 2.20 7.58 22.13
CA ARG A 214 3.27 7.90 21.16
C ARG A 214 4.03 6.68 20.65
N ASP A 215 4.45 5.76 21.55
CA ASP A 215 5.26 4.60 21.18
C ASP A 215 4.43 3.60 20.35
N GLU A 216 3.16 3.39 20.70
CA GLU A 216 2.25 2.54 19.96
C GLU A 216 1.99 3.13 18.55
N ARG A 217 1.75 4.46 18.45
CA ARG A 217 1.57 5.14 17.15
C ARG A 217 2.81 5.06 16.28
N ARG A 218 3.99 5.30 16.85
CA ARG A 218 5.26 5.13 16.12
C ARG A 218 5.40 3.70 15.59
N GLY A 219 5.08 2.70 16.41
CA GLY A 219 5.11 1.30 16.03
C GLY A 219 4.14 0.99 14.88
N ASP A 220 2.92 1.53 14.91
CA ASP A 220 1.93 1.33 13.85
C ASP A 220 2.34 2.00 12.53
N PHE A 221 2.89 3.22 12.55
CA PHE A 221 3.46 3.84 11.35
C PHE A 221 4.62 3.03 10.76
N GLN A 222 5.51 2.51 11.61
CA GLN A 222 6.60 1.64 11.16
C GLN A 222 6.08 0.33 10.55
N ALA A 223 5.02 -0.25 11.13
CA ALA A 223 4.37 -1.44 10.59
C ALA A 223 3.73 -1.18 9.22
N GLN A 224 3.07 -0.02 9.04
CA GLN A 224 2.54 0.39 7.74
C GLN A 224 3.66 0.55 6.70
N ILE A 225 4.77 1.21 7.03
CA ILE A 225 5.93 1.36 6.14
C ILE A 225 6.53 -0.02 5.80
N GLY A 226 6.68 -0.91 6.78
CA GLY A 226 7.15 -2.28 6.58
C GLY A 226 6.25 -3.09 5.64
N SER A 227 4.94 -2.91 5.74
CA SER A 227 3.95 -3.50 4.85
C SER A 227 4.13 -3.03 3.39
N LEU A 228 4.31 -1.73 3.16
CA LEU A 228 4.58 -1.18 1.83
C LEU A 228 5.86 -1.77 1.22
N ASN A 229 6.94 -1.87 2.01
CA ASN A 229 8.19 -2.49 1.57
C ASN A 229 7.98 -3.96 1.17
N THR A 230 7.16 -4.72 1.91
CA THR A 230 6.78 -6.09 1.54
C THR A 230 6.12 -6.11 0.16
N GLY A 231 5.14 -5.25 -0.07
CA GLY A 231 4.46 -5.13 -1.36
C GLY A 231 5.41 -4.78 -2.51
N ALA A 232 6.30 -3.80 -2.29
CA ALA A 232 7.28 -3.41 -3.29
C ALA A 232 8.24 -4.55 -3.67
N VAL A 233 8.76 -5.29 -2.69
CA VAL A 233 9.64 -6.44 -2.93
C VAL A 233 8.91 -7.50 -3.75
N ARG A 234 7.66 -7.84 -3.39
CA ARG A 234 6.87 -8.86 -4.11
C ARG A 234 6.54 -8.45 -5.54
N LEU A 235 6.19 -7.18 -5.77
CA LEU A 235 5.99 -6.66 -7.12
C LEU A 235 7.26 -6.72 -7.97
N LEU A 236 8.41 -6.37 -7.39
CA LEU A 236 9.70 -6.46 -8.08
C LEU A 236 10.06 -7.91 -8.41
N GLU A 237 9.77 -8.89 -7.56
CA GLU A 237 9.93 -10.31 -7.87
C GLU A 237 9.07 -10.75 -9.08
N ILE A 238 7.84 -10.27 -9.19
CA ILE A 238 6.98 -10.52 -10.36
C ILE A 238 7.62 -9.92 -11.61
N VAL A 239 8.08 -8.66 -11.54
CA VAL A 239 8.74 -7.96 -12.63
C VAL A 239 10.04 -8.66 -13.06
N GLU A 240 10.84 -9.14 -12.12
CA GLU A 240 12.08 -9.87 -12.41
C GLU A 240 11.83 -11.20 -13.12
N ARG A 241 10.76 -11.91 -12.78
CA ARG A 241 10.43 -13.23 -13.36
C ARG A 241 9.72 -13.12 -14.72
N ARG A 242 8.87 -12.11 -14.90
CA ARG A 242 7.96 -11.99 -16.04
C ARG A 242 8.32 -10.85 -16.99
N GLY A 243 9.11 -9.91 -16.54
CA GLY A 243 9.44 -8.68 -17.26
C GLY A 243 8.47 -7.53 -16.93
N PRO A 244 8.97 -6.27 -16.93
CA PRO A 244 8.19 -5.10 -16.56
C PRO A 244 7.02 -4.84 -17.51
N ARG A 245 7.23 -5.10 -18.81
CA ARG A 245 6.19 -4.87 -19.83
C ARG A 245 5.03 -5.85 -19.70
N GLU A 246 5.31 -7.16 -19.53
CA GLU A 246 4.27 -8.16 -19.37
C GLU A 246 3.46 -7.89 -18.10
N ALA A 247 4.12 -7.59 -16.97
CA ALA A 247 3.45 -7.25 -15.73
C ALA A 247 2.52 -6.03 -15.92
N ALA A 248 3.00 -4.93 -16.52
CA ALA A 248 2.17 -3.76 -16.78
C ALA A 248 1.00 -4.03 -17.75
N ASP A 249 1.24 -4.79 -18.83
CA ASP A 249 0.19 -5.14 -19.80
C ASP A 249 -0.93 -5.96 -19.13
N TYR A 250 -0.60 -6.95 -18.28
CA TYR A 250 -1.61 -7.74 -17.56
C TYR A 250 -2.31 -6.97 -16.42
N ALA A 251 -1.64 -6.01 -15.79
CA ALA A 251 -2.30 -5.07 -14.89
C ALA A 251 -3.40 -4.28 -15.62
N ALA A 252 -3.10 -3.73 -16.80
CA ALA A 252 -4.06 -3.02 -17.62
C ALA A 252 -5.20 -3.93 -18.10
N HIS A 253 -4.91 -5.18 -18.47
CA HIS A 253 -5.92 -6.17 -18.86
C HIS A 253 -6.89 -6.52 -17.73
N LEU A 254 -6.40 -6.64 -16.48
CA LEU A 254 -7.23 -6.89 -15.30
C LEU A 254 -8.21 -5.73 -15.06
N ILE A 255 -7.73 -4.49 -15.14
CA ILE A 255 -8.57 -3.30 -14.98
C ILE A 255 -9.67 -3.27 -16.07
N GLU A 256 -9.31 -3.50 -17.33
CA GLU A 256 -10.28 -3.50 -18.43
C GLU A 256 -11.28 -4.67 -18.32
N TYR A 257 -10.80 -5.85 -17.87
CA TYR A 257 -11.67 -7.01 -17.63
C TYR A 257 -12.70 -6.70 -16.54
N SER A 258 -12.27 -6.16 -15.39
CA SER A 258 -13.17 -5.76 -14.30
C SER A 258 -14.16 -4.69 -14.73
N ALA A 259 -13.72 -3.69 -15.51
CA ALA A 259 -14.58 -2.65 -16.06
C ALA A 259 -15.67 -3.23 -17.00
N ARG A 260 -15.33 -4.25 -17.82
CA ARG A 260 -16.30 -4.93 -18.68
C ARG A 260 -17.33 -5.72 -17.87
N LEU A 261 -16.89 -6.44 -16.83
CA LEU A 261 -17.79 -7.17 -15.94
C LEU A 261 -18.78 -6.21 -15.26
N MET A 262 -18.30 -5.09 -14.75
CA MET A 262 -19.13 -4.08 -14.10
C MET A 262 -20.15 -3.46 -15.08
N ARG A 263 -19.71 -3.07 -16.28
CA ARG A 263 -20.63 -2.57 -17.31
C ARG A 263 -21.69 -3.61 -17.69
N HIS A 264 -21.33 -4.89 -17.71
CA HIS A 264 -22.30 -5.97 -17.98
C HIS A 264 -23.32 -6.08 -16.85
N ALA A 265 -22.86 -6.04 -15.59
CA ALA A 265 -23.74 -6.08 -14.43
C ALA A 265 -24.70 -4.86 -14.41
N ILE A 266 -24.18 -3.66 -14.67
CA ILE A 266 -25.02 -2.43 -14.73
C ILE A 266 -26.09 -2.54 -15.81
N ARG A 267 -25.76 -3.08 -17.00
CA ARG A 267 -26.72 -3.28 -18.10
C ARG A 267 -27.87 -4.24 -17.77
N SER A 268 -27.72 -5.07 -16.73
CA SER A 268 -28.81 -5.94 -16.26
C SER A 268 -29.82 -5.23 -15.38
N ILE A 269 -29.52 -4.02 -14.94
CA ILE A 269 -30.44 -3.16 -14.19
C ILE A 269 -31.37 -2.48 -15.22
N PRO A 270 -32.69 -2.62 -15.13
CA PRO A 270 -33.63 -1.94 -16.03
C PRO A 270 -33.44 -0.43 -16.00
N ASP A 271 -33.65 0.23 -17.14
CA ASP A 271 -33.68 1.70 -17.15
C ASP A 271 -34.88 2.21 -16.37
N GLY A 272 -34.66 3.19 -15.48
CA GLY A 272 -35.70 3.75 -14.65
C GLY A 272 -35.15 4.68 -13.57
N ASP A 273 -36.07 5.37 -12.88
CA ASP A 273 -35.73 6.17 -11.72
C ASP A 273 -35.77 5.25 -10.48
N TYR A 274 -34.68 5.29 -9.68
CA TYR A 274 -34.56 4.52 -8.45
C TYR A 274 -34.43 5.49 -7.29
N GLU A 275 -35.42 5.47 -6.40
CA GLU A 275 -35.43 6.31 -5.20
C GLU A 275 -35.15 5.45 -3.98
N ALA A 276 -34.35 5.97 -3.04
CA ALA A 276 -34.14 5.40 -1.72
C ALA A 276 -34.21 6.55 -0.71
N GLU A 277 -34.93 6.33 0.38
CA GLU A 277 -34.99 7.24 1.51
C GLU A 277 -34.29 6.56 2.70
N ASP A 278 -33.32 7.26 3.30
CA ASP A 278 -32.66 6.84 4.52
C ASP A 278 -33.14 7.73 5.67
N VAL A 279 -33.52 7.12 6.82
CA VAL A 279 -34.11 7.79 7.98
C VAL A 279 -33.17 7.70 9.17
#